data_cadacb592ee8d6053f9056ae4e2f8f50
#
_entry.id   cadacb592ee8d6053f9056ae4e2f8f50
#
_cell.length_a   1.000
_cell.length_b   1.000
_cell.length_c   1.000
_cell.angle_alpha   90.00
_cell.angle_beta   90.00
_cell.angle_gamma   90.00
#
_symmetry.space_group_name_H-M   'P 1'
#
loop_
_entity.id
_entity.type
_entity.pdbx_description
1 polymer ?
#
loop_
_entity_poly.entity_id
_entity_poly.type
_entity_poly.pdbx_seq_one_letter_code
_entity_poly.pdbx_strand_id
1 'polypeptide(L)'
;MTSSPQTNVKCDWLDVTFSPDDWPRDEAREFLHSVCGEVMQGSTVTREKWRVGQGVVVLETRARWARVSASGGALDELRFRGQFLSYLSLLGEQPHTVTRLDACLDSEATGPDVVADLRRRYPARCALTRKAQPTKVFLSANPEGRETGTFYVAHRSEADVAARVYDKRQQLWEV
;
A
#
# COMPACT_ATOMS: atom_id res chain seq x y z
N MET A 1 8.31 29.37 -18.91
CA MET A 1 7.12 28.59 -18.48
C MET A 1 7.64 27.43 -17.66
N THR A 2 7.64 27.58 -16.34
CA THR A 2 8.05 26.49 -15.42
C THR A 2 6.82 25.57 -15.28
N SER A 3 6.89 24.39 -15.89
CA SER A 3 5.89 23.35 -15.65
C SER A 3 5.90 23.02 -14.17
N SER A 4 4.78 23.20 -13.49
CA SER A 4 4.61 22.70 -12.13
C SER A 4 4.91 21.21 -12.11
N PRO A 5 5.68 20.71 -11.16
CA PRO A 5 5.95 19.27 -11.05
C PRO A 5 4.63 18.53 -10.94
N GLN A 6 4.38 17.61 -11.85
CA GLN A 6 3.20 16.77 -11.83
C GLN A 6 3.31 15.83 -10.63
N THR A 7 2.55 16.11 -9.62
CA THR A 7 2.48 15.30 -8.40
C THR A 7 1.55 14.12 -8.66
N ASN A 8 2.11 12.96 -8.94
CA ASN A 8 1.33 11.75 -9.17
C ASN A 8 1.08 11.03 -7.84
N VAL A 9 -0.16 11.07 -7.39
CA VAL A 9 -0.62 10.23 -6.28
C VAL A 9 -0.91 8.84 -6.82
N LYS A 10 -0.30 7.82 -6.21
CA LYS A 10 -0.50 6.41 -6.56
C LYS A 10 -1.12 5.66 -5.39
N CYS A 11 -1.87 4.61 -5.70
CA CYS A 11 -2.23 3.60 -4.72
C CYS A 11 -1.04 2.64 -4.57
N ASP A 12 -0.44 2.58 -3.39
CA ASP A 12 0.74 1.74 -3.09
C ASP A 12 0.36 0.45 -2.37
N TRP A 13 -0.86 0.34 -1.87
CA TRP A 13 -1.42 -0.87 -1.29
C TRP A 13 -2.93 -0.80 -1.27
N LEU A 14 -3.57 -1.91 -1.56
CA LEU A 14 -5.02 -2.04 -1.50
C LEU A 14 -5.39 -3.38 -0.86
N ASP A 15 -6.16 -3.34 0.25
CA ASP A 15 -6.82 -4.50 0.82
C ASP A 15 -8.33 -4.33 0.73
N VAL A 16 -8.99 -5.33 0.16
CA VAL A 16 -10.44 -5.41 0.08
C VAL A 16 -10.90 -6.69 0.78
N THR A 17 -11.87 -6.55 1.66
CA THR A 17 -12.40 -7.65 2.46
C THR A 17 -13.87 -7.90 2.10
N PHE A 18 -14.22 -9.17 2.00
CA PHE A 18 -15.55 -9.67 1.65
C PHE A 18 -16.10 -10.54 2.78
N SER A 19 -17.42 -10.71 2.83
CA SER A 19 -17.98 -11.86 3.52
C SER A 19 -17.62 -13.14 2.76
N PRO A 20 -17.58 -14.31 3.41
CA PRO A 20 -17.27 -15.56 2.69
C PRO A 20 -18.26 -15.88 1.58
N ASP A 21 -19.53 -15.48 1.73
CA ASP A 21 -20.61 -15.74 0.77
C ASP A 21 -20.54 -14.81 -0.46
N ASP A 22 -19.94 -13.62 -0.31
CA ASP A 22 -19.79 -12.63 -1.38
C ASP A 22 -18.41 -12.71 -2.03
N TRP A 23 -17.59 -13.69 -1.70
CA TRP A 23 -16.20 -13.77 -2.15
C TRP A 23 -16.06 -14.27 -3.61
N PRO A 24 -15.71 -13.41 -4.58
CA PRO A 24 -15.56 -13.78 -5.99
C PRO A 24 -14.19 -14.48 -6.24
N ARG A 25 -13.96 -15.61 -5.57
CA ARG A 25 -12.65 -16.27 -5.58
C ARG A 25 -12.23 -16.78 -6.95
N ASP A 26 -13.14 -17.48 -7.62
CA ASP A 26 -12.80 -18.13 -8.88
C ASP A 26 -12.62 -17.10 -9.98
N GLU A 27 -13.44 -16.07 -10.01
CA GLU A 27 -13.31 -14.92 -10.90
C GLU A 27 -11.99 -14.17 -10.66
N ALA A 28 -11.62 -13.98 -9.38
CA ALA A 28 -10.34 -13.35 -9.04
C ALA A 28 -9.14 -14.19 -9.48
N ARG A 29 -9.23 -15.52 -9.37
CA ARG A 29 -8.19 -16.43 -9.86
C ARG A 29 -8.09 -16.43 -11.39
N GLU A 30 -9.21 -16.51 -12.10
CA GLU A 30 -9.25 -16.43 -13.56
C GLU A 30 -8.66 -15.11 -14.06
N PHE A 31 -9.05 -14.00 -13.43
CA PHE A 31 -8.48 -12.70 -13.74
C PHE A 31 -6.95 -12.69 -13.56
N LEU A 32 -6.45 -13.19 -12.42
CA LEU A 32 -5.01 -13.20 -12.15
C LEU A 32 -4.25 -14.13 -13.13
N HIS A 33 -4.83 -15.25 -13.54
CA HIS A 33 -4.27 -16.08 -14.60
C HIS A 33 -4.20 -15.33 -15.94
N SER A 34 -5.23 -14.57 -16.28
CA SER A 34 -5.29 -13.83 -17.55
C SER A 34 -4.26 -12.70 -17.64
N VAL A 35 -3.88 -12.09 -16.52
CA VAL A 35 -2.89 -11.00 -16.48
C VAL A 35 -1.46 -11.47 -16.21
N CYS A 36 -1.14 -12.70 -16.58
CA CYS A 36 0.20 -13.29 -16.46
C CYS A 36 0.67 -13.48 -15.02
N GLY A 37 -0.28 -13.62 -14.08
CA GLY A 37 0.05 -14.00 -12.74
C GLY A 37 0.44 -15.47 -12.66
N GLU A 38 1.50 -15.78 -11.89
CA GLU A 38 1.86 -17.14 -11.52
C GLU A 38 1.60 -17.32 -10.03
N VAL A 39 1.03 -18.47 -9.68
CA VAL A 39 0.87 -18.84 -8.28
C VAL A 39 2.26 -19.10 -7.71
N MET A 40 2.60 -18.35 -6.66
CA MET A 40 3.90 -18.47 -6.02
C MET A 40 4.00 -19.76 -5.20
N GLN A 41 5.20 -20.31 -5.15
CA GLN A 41 5.53 -21.44 -4.30
C GLN A 41 5.20 -21.15 -2.83
N GLY A 42 4.68 -22.13 -2.11
CA GLY A 42 4.22 -21.98 -0.71
C GLY A 42 2.81 -21.41 -0.58
N SER A 43 2.05 -21.27 -1.67
CA SER A 43 0.61 -21.00 -1.63
C SER A 43 -0.14 -22.20 -1.06
N THR A 44 -1.25 -21.92 -0.37
CA THR A 44 -2.18 -22.92 0.20
C THR A 44 -3.58 -22.66 -0.33
N VAL A 45 -4.49 -23.62 -0.16
CA VAL A 45 -5.90 -23.46 -0.54
C VAL A 45 -6.56 -22.23 0.12
N THR A 46 -6.13 -21.88 1.32
CA THR A 46 -6.68 -20.72 2.07
C THR A 46 -5.90 -19.43 1.84
N ARG A 47 -4.72 -19.48 1.23
CA ARG A 47 -3.89 -18.31 0.98
C ARG A 47 -3.04 -18.51 -0.26
N GLU A 48 -3.49 -17.96 -1.35
CA GLU A 48 -2.80 -17.96 -2.63
C GLU A 48 -2.03 -16.65 -2.82
N LYS A 49 -0.80 -16.75 -3.28
CA LYS A 49 0.03 -15.61 -3.63
C LYS A 49 0.31 -15.66 -5.13
N TRP A 50 0.12 -14.52 -5.76
CA TRP A 50 0.28 -14.36 -7.19
C TRP A 50 1.33 -13.30 -7.47
N ARG A 51 2.32 -13.64 -8.30
CA ARG A 51 3.29 -12.65 -8.76
C ARG A 51 2.69 -11.88 -9.92
N VAL A 52 2.61 -10.56 -9.79
CA VAL A 52 2.11 -9.65 -10.82
C VAL A 52 3.18 -8.58 -11.03
N GLY A 53 3.96 -8.70 -12.09
CA GLY A 53 5.15 -7.87 -12.31
C GLY A 53 6.15 -7.96 -11.15
N GLN A 54 6.49 -6.82 -10.58
CA GLN A 54 7.38 -6.71 -9.41
C GLN A 54 6.64 -6.80 -8.08
N GLY A 55 5.32 -6.97 -8.12
CA GLY A 55 4.48 -7.00 -6.93
C GLY A 55 3.80 -8.34 -6.69
N VAL A 56 2.95 -8.37 -5.68
CA VAL A 56 2.22 -9.55 -5.26
C VAL A 56 0.75 -9.21 -5.02
N VAL A 57 -0.15 -10.06 -5.51
CA VAL A 57 -1.55 -10.12 -5.09
C VAL A 57 -1.71 -11.35 -4.20
N VAL A 58 -2.40 -11.19 -3.08
CA VAL A 58 -2.69 -12.28 -2.14
C VAL A 58 -4.20 -12.45 -2.06
N LEU A 59 -4.68 -13.66 -2.34
CA LEU A 59 -6.05 -14.09 -2.09
C LEU A 59 -6.05 -14.90 -0.80
N GLU A 60 -6.79 -14.44 0.21
CA GLU A 60 -6.85 -15.12 1.51
C GLU A 60 -8.31 -15.38 1.89
N THR A 61 -8.62 -16.63 2.25
CA THR A 61 -9.94 -17.06 2.69
C THR A 61 -9.86 -17.59 4.12
N ARG A 62 -10.72 -17.10 4.99
CA ARG A 62 -10.89 -17.53 6.38
C ARG A 62 -12.34 -17.87 6.64
N ALA A 63 -12.62 -18.50 7.79
CA ALA A 63 -13.98 -18.90 8.14
C ALA A 63 -15.00 -17.74 8.24
N ARG A 64 -14.54 -16.53 8.53
CA ARG A 64 -15.42 -15.36 8.76
C ARG A 64 -15.22 -14.22 7.75
N TRP A 65 -14.22 -14.29 6.91
CA TRP A 65 -13.90 -13.25 5.93
C TRP A 65 -13.00 -13.80 4.84
N ALA A 66 -13.02 -13.14 3.71
CA ALA A 66 -12.04 -13.31 2.65
C ALA A 66 -11.41 -11.95 2.31
N ARG A 67 -10.18 -11.95 1.80
CA ARG A 67 -9.44 -10.72 1.51
C ARG A 67 -8.62 -10.85 0.24
N VAL A 68 -8.63 -9.79 -0.53
CA VAL A 68 -7.65 -9.53 -1.60
C VAL A 68 -6.72 -8.43 -1.14
N SER A 69 -5.42 -8.70 -1.21
CA SER A 69 -4.37 -7.71 -0.92
C SER A 69 -3.50 -7.53 -2.16
N ALA A 70 -3.33 -6.30 -2.61
CA ALA A 70 -2.45 -5.98 -3.73
C ALA A 70 -1.37 -4.98 -3.33
N SER A 71 -0.11 -5.31 -3.60
CA SER A 71 1.02 -4.40 -3.37
C SER A 71 1.15 -3.37 -4.50
N GLY A 72 1.85 -2.25 -4.23
CA GLY A 72 2.07 -1.17 -5.19
C GLY A 72 2.67 -1.65 -6.50
N GLY A 73 3.69 -2.52 -6.46
CA GLY A 73 4.29 -3.07 -7.67
C GLY A 73 3.31 -3.91 -8.50
N ALA A 74 2.34 -4.59 -7.87
CA ALA A 74 1.28 -5.29 -8.60
C ALA A 74 0.27 -4.32 -9.20
N LEU A 75 -0.12 -3.29 -8.45
CA LEU A 75 -1.04 -2.26 -8.93
C LEU A 75 -0.44 -1.45 -10.09
N ASP A 76 0.87 -1.17 -10.05
CA ASP A 76 1.57 -0.48 -11.13
C ASP A 76 1.65 -1.36 -12.39
N GLU A 77 1.90 -2.66 -12.26
CA GLU A 77 1.88 -3.60 -13.38
C GLU A 77 0.48 -3.70 -14.01
N LEU A 78 -0.58 -3.76 -13.19
CA LEU A 78 -1.96 -3.76 -13.69
C LEU A 78 -2.28 -2.46 -14.46
N ARG A 79 -1.79 -1.30 -14.00
CA ARG A 79 -1.91 -0.02 -14.73
C ARG A 79 -1.16 -0.06 -16.04
N PHE A 80 0.09 -0.51 -16.01
CA PHE A 80 0.93 -0.61 -17.20
C PHE A 80 0.28 -1.49 -18.28
N ARG A 81 -0.38 -2.57 -17.89
CA ARG A 81 -1.12 -3.47 -18.79
C ARG A 81 -2.52 -2.99 -19.16
N GLY A 82 -2.98 -1.86 -18.65
CA GLY A 82 -4.36 -1.37 -18.85
C GLY A 82 -5.44 -2.20 -18.15
N GLN A 83 -5.05 -3.05 -17.19
CA GLN A 83 -5.96 -3.98 -16.49
C GLN A 83 -6.42 -3.47 -15.11
N PHE A 84 -5.94 -2.30 -14.69
CA PHE A 84 -6.22 -1.78 -13.35
C PHE A 84 -7.71 -1.53 -13.09
N LEU A 85 -8.41 -0.93 -14.07
CA LEU A 85 -9.85 -0.67 -13.94
C LEU A 85 -10.66 -1.98 -13.93
N SER A 86 -10.30 -2.95 -14.78
CA SER A 86 -10.93 -4.28 -14.77
C SER A 86 -10.75 -4.98 -13.43
N TYR A 87 -9.57 -4.85 -12.82
CA TYR A 87 -9.29 -5.37 -11.48
C TYR A 87 -10.17 -4.68 -10.41
N LEU A 88 -10.29 -3.36 -10.45
CA LEU A 88 -11.16 -2.65 -9.51
C LEU A 88 -12.64 -2.98 -9.72
N SER A 89 -13.09 -3.12 -10.98
CA SER A 89 -14.46 -3.53 -11.29
C SER A 89 -14.77 -4.90 -10.71
N LEU A 90 -13.90 -5.88 -10.91
CA LEU A 90 -14.04 -7.22 -10.34
C LEU A 90 -14.20 -7.17 -8.80
N LEU A 91 -13.37 -6.39 -8.11
CA LEU A 91 -13.48 -6.24 -6.65
C LEU A 91 -14.74 -5.48 -6.22
N GLY A 92 -15.25 -4.60 -7.09
CA GLY A 92 -16.43 -3.76 -6.82
C GLY A 92 -17.77 -4.41 -7.14
N GLU A 93 -17.81 -5.53 -7.84
CA GLU A 93 -19.07 -6.21 -8.23
C GLU A 93 -19.82 -6.82 -7.06
N GLN A 94 -19.13 -7.18 -6.01
CA GLN A 94 -19.70 -7.79 -4.83
C GLN A 94 -19.65 -6.86 -3.61
N PRO A 95 -20.55 -7.02 -2.64
CA PRO A 95 -20.47 -6.28 -1.38
C PRO A 95 -19.12 -6.48 -0.69
N HIS A 96 -18.41 -5.37 -0.43
CA HIS A 96 -17.06 -5.40 0.11
C HIS A 96 -16.77 -4.22 1.04
N THR A 97 -15.65 -4.31 1.75
CA THR A 97 -15.10 -3.23 2.55
C THR A 97 -13.63 -3.02 2.17
N VAL A 98 -13.26 -1.79 1.84
CA VAL A 98 -11.86 -1.42 1.73
C VAL A 98 -11.28 -1.30 3.13
N THR A 99 -10.45 -2.27 3.52
CA THR A 99 -9.87 -2.33 4.86
C THR A 99 -8.49 -1.69 4.95
N ARG A 100 -7.85 -1.46 3.79
CA ARG A 100 -6.59 -0.72 3.71
C ARG A 100 -6.45 -0.06 2.33
N LEU A 101 -6.08 1.20 2.35
CA LEU A 101 -5.66 1.95 1.17
C LEU A 101 -4.44 2.78 1.54
N ASP A 102 -3.28 2.44 0.95
CA ASP A 102 -2.09 3.27 1.09
C ASP A 102 -1.96 4.11 -0.18
N ALA A 103 -2.00 5.42 -0.03
CA ALA A 103 -1.68 6.34 -1.11
C ALA A 103 -0.24 6.82 -0.93
N CYS A 104 0.54 6.81 -1.99
CA CYS A 104 1.88 7.37 -1.97
C CYS A 104 2.00 8.55 -2.94
N LEU A 105 2.89 9.44 -2.57
CA LEU A 105 3.29 10.60 -3.34
C LEU A 105 4.79 10.49 -3.55
N ASP A 106 5.21 10.24 -4.78
CA ASP A 106 6.63 10.26 -5.12
C ASP A 106 7.06 11.71 -5.34
N SER A 107 8.12 12.14 -4.66
CA SER A 107 8.72 13.46 -4.82
C SER A 107 10.13 13.32 -5.38
N GLU A 108 10.49 14.15 -6.35
CA GLU A 108 11.85 14.25 -6.86
C GLU A 108 12.80 14.99 -5.91
N ALA A 109 12.25 15.65 -4.88
CA ALA A 109 13.08 16.25 -3.83
C ALA A 109 13.86 15.17 -3.09
N THR A 110 15.06 15.53 -2.60
CA THR A 110 15.88 14.57 -1.85
C THR A 110 15.13 14.08 -0.62
N GLY A 111 15.00 12.75 -0.49
CA GLY A 111 14.20 12.12 0.57
C GLY A 111 14.53 12.60 1.98
N PRO A 112 15.84 12.72 2.38
CA PRO A 112 16.24 13.22 3.68
C PRO A 112 15.69 14.61 4.00
N ASP A 113 15.68 15.51 3.02
CA ASP A 113 15.21 16.89 3.22
C ASP A 113 13.69 16.95 3.42
N VAL A 114 12.95 16.13 2.66
CA VAL A 114 11.48 16.03 2.80
C VAL A 114 11.10 15.45 4.15
N VAL A 115 11.77 14.37 4.57
CA VAL A 115 11.53 13.73 5.87
C VAL A 115 11.87 14.68 7.01
N ALA A 116 13.02 15.38 6.93
CA ALA A 116 13.44 16.36 7.93
C ALA A 116 12.49 17.56 8.02
N ASP A 117 12.01 18.07 6.88
CA ASP A 117 11.07 19.20 6.85
C ASP A 117 9.70 18.80 7.43
N LEU A 118 9.15 17.65 7.06
CA LEU A 118 7.90 17.15 7.61
C LEU A 118 8.02 16.89 9.11
N ARG A 119 9.13 16.30 9.55
CA ARG A 119 9.43 16.05 10.96
C ARG A 119 9.48 17.34 11.78
N ARG A 120 10.08 18.41 11.24
CA ARG A 120 10.15 19.72 11.85
C ARG A 120 8.77 20.40 11.94
N ARG A 121 7.95 20.26 10.89
CA ARG A 121 6.60 20.88 10.82
C ARG A 121 5.58 20.17 11.68
N TYR A 122 5.74 18.87 11.90
CA TYR A 122 4.76 18.07 12.64
C TYR A 122 4.54 18.55 14.09
N PRO A 123 5.57 18.84 14.92
CA PRO A 123 5.39 19.37 16.26
C PRO A 123 4.69 20.74 16.29
N ALA A 124 4.85 21.53 15.23
CA ALA A 124 4.21 22.84 15.09
C ALA A 124 2.72 22.73 14.67
N ARG A 125 2.15 21.52 14.60
CA ARG A 125 0.78 21.26 14.12
C ARG A 125 0.48 21.80 12.72
N CYS A 126 1.50 22.05 11.94
CA CYS A 126 1.40 22.63 10.61
C CYS A 126 1.02 21.61 9.55
N ALA A 127 0.15 20.67 9.84
CA ALA A 127 -0.52 19.90 8.84
C ALA A 127 0.02 18.55 8.42
N LEU A 128 -0.55 17.48 8.84
CA LEU A 128 -0.64 16.30 7.97
C LEU A 128 -2.06 15.75 7.92
N THR A 129 -2.82 15.85 8.97
CA THR A 129 -4.27 15.57 8.90
C THR A 129 -5.03 16.35 9.97
N ARG A 130 -6.26 16.79 9.67
CA ARG A 130 -7.17 17.40 10.67
C ARG A 130 -7.67 16.37 11.70
N LYS A 131 -7.50 15.07 11.43
CA LYS A 131 -8.03 13.96 12.25
C LYS A 131 -6.94 13.18 13.00
N ALA A 132 -5.67 13.24 12.59
CA ALA A 132 -4.62 12.56 13.31
C ALA A 132 -4.36 13.26 14.64
N GLN A 133 -4.71 12.61 15.71
CA GLN A 133 -4.28 13.02 17.03
C GLN A 133 -2.75 12.87 17.10
N PRO A 134 -2.01 13.90 17.55
CA PRO A 134 -0.54 13.91 17.51
C PRO A 134 0.09 13.06 18.61
N THR A 135 -0.41 11.85 18.85
CA THR A 135 -0.05 11.13 20.06
C THR A 135 1.28 10.41 19.99
N LYS A 136 1.77 10.03 18.81
CA LYS A 136 3.07 9.33 18.73
C LYS A 136 3.74 9.55 17.37
N VAL A 137 4.93 10.10 17.40
CA VAL A 137 5.89 10.07 16.31
C VAL A 137 6.84 8.92 16.58
N PHE A 138 6.88 7.95 15.69
CA PHE A 138 7.86 6.87 15.77
C PHE A 138 8.97 7.16 14.76
N LEU A 139 10.20 7.09 15.24
CA LEU A 139 11.37 7.06 14.40
C LEU A 139 11.84 5.61 14.34
N SER A 140 12.02 5.09 13.17
CA SER A 140 12.69 3.81 13.04
C SER A 140 14.20 4.01 13.05
N ALA A 141 14.90 3.19 13.81
CA ALA A 141 16.34 3.10 13.79
C ALA A 141 16.73 1.67 13.36
N ASN A 142 17.87 1.55 12.69
CA ASN A 142 18.46 0.25 12.42
C ASN A 142 19.07 -0.36 13.70
N PRO A 143 19.49 -1.63 13.71
CA PRO A 143 20.10 -2.27 14.88
C PRO A 143 21.33 -1.53 15.46
N GLU A 144 21.99 -0.69 14.64
CA GLU A 144 23.14 0.12 15.04
C GLU A 144 22.73 1.48 15.63
N GLY A 145 21.43 1.72 15.82
CA GLY A 145 20.90 2.96 16.41
C GLY A 145 20.85 4.15 15.45
N ARG A 146 21.14 3.97 14.16
CA ARG A 146 21.01 5.04 13.16
C ARG A 146 19.56 5.17 12.74
N GLU A 147 19.06 6.39 12.64
CA GLU A 147 17.72 6.67 12.13
C GLU A 147 17.62 6.24 10.66
N THR A 148 16.58 5.45 10.33
CA THR A 148 16.35 4.91 8.99
C THR A 148 15.65 5.89 8.05
N GLY A 149 15.52 7.15 8.40
CA GLY A 149 14.80 8.13 7.59
C GLY A 149 13.29 7.87 7.48
N THR A 150 12.73 7.03 8.32
CA THR A 150 11.29 6.75 8.36
C THR A 150 10.63 7.49 9.50
N PHE A 151 9.50 8.12 9.19
CA PHE A 151 8.71 8.91 10.11
C PHE A 151 7.25 8.44 10.05
N TYR A 152 6.68 8.11 11.21
CA TYR A 152 5.27 7.67 11.32
C TYR A 152 4.46 8.73 12.04
N VAL A 153 3.29 9.06 11.51
CA VAL A 153 2.26 9.87 12.14
C VAL A 153 1.11 8.96 12.51
N ALA A 154 0.86 8.81 13.79
CA ALA A 154 -0.07 7.86 14.39
C ALA A 154 0.32 6.39 14.18
N HIS A 155 -0.18 5.52 15.04
CA HIS A 155 0.05 4.07 14.93
C HIS A 155 -1.21 3.38 14.40
N ARG A 156 -1.04 2.38 13.53
CA ARG A 156 -2.15 1.64 12.90
C ARG A 156 -3.15 1.04 13.88
N SER A 157 -2.71 0.67 15.07
CA SER A 157 -3.59 0.11 16.10
C SER A 157 -4.38 1.15 16.90
N GLU A 158 -4.06 2.44 16.76
CA GLU A 158 -4.60 3.50 17.61
C GLU A 158 -5.35 4.59 16.81
N ALA A 159 -5.32 4.53 15.48
CA ALA A 159 -5.91 5.56 14.64
C ALA A 159 -6.51 4.98 13.35
N ASP A 160 -7.63 5.57 12.95
CA ASP A 160 -8.30 5.24 11.67
C ASP A 160 -7.44 5.63 10.45
N VAL A 161 -6.57 6.61 10.63
CA VAL A 161 -5.67 7.10 9.59
C VAL A 161 -4.26 7.22 10.16
N ALA A 162 -3.32 6.54 9.55
CA ALA A 162 -1.90 6.65 9.83
C ALA A 162 -1.13 7.03 8.57
N ALA A 163 -0.08 7.84 8.72
CA ALA A 163 0.81 8.17 7.63
C ALA A 163 2.23 7.68 7.93
N ARG A 164 2.90 7.21 6.90
CA ARG A 164 4.33 6.87 6.93
C ARG A 164 5.05 7.67 5.85
N VAL A 165 6.07 8.38 6.24
CA VAL A 165 6.96 9.11 5.33
C VAL A 165 8.35 8.48 5.45
N TYR A 166 8.97 8.14 4.34
CA TYR A 166 10.27 7.48 4.33
C TYR A 166 11.08 7.83 3.08
N ASP A 167 12.39 7.74 3.21
CA ASP A 167 13.29 7.82 2.07
C ASP A 167 13.31 6.46 1.33
N LYS A 168 12.67 6.43 0.17
CA LYS A 168 12.59 5.21 -0.65
C LYS A 168 13.96 4.73 -1.14
N ARG A 169 14.93 5.62 -1.32
CA ARG A 169 16.29 5.24 -1.72
C ARG A 169 17.01 4.49 -0.62
N GLN A 170 16.91 4.95 0.64
CA GLN A 170 17.51 4.24 1.77
C GLN A 170 16.93 2.83 1.91
N GLN A 171 15.64 2.65 1.69
CA GLN A 171 14.99 1.35 1.79
C GLN A 171 15.47 0.34 0.73
N LEU A 172 15.90 0.81 -0.44
CA LEU A 172 16.41 -0.06 -1.52
C LEU A 172 17.86 -0.53 -1.27
N TRP A 173 18.59 0.09 -0.35
CA TRP A 173 19.97 -0.28 -0.01
C TRP A 173 20.06 -1.23 1.20
N GLU A 174 18.95 -1.48 1.89
CA GLU A 174 18.88 -2.35 3.07
C GLU A 174 18.42 -3.79 2.75
N VAL A 175 18.35 -4.17 1.47
CA VAL A 175 17.93 -5.51 1.00
C VAL A 175 19.14 -6.30 0.48
#